data_32402acbdb74d5e72323b70feaf1677e
#
_entry.id   32402acbdb74d5e72323b70feaf1677e
#
_cell.length_a   1.000
_cell.length_b   1.000
_cell.length_c   1.000
_cell.angle_alpha   90.00
_cell.angle_beta   90.00
_cell.angle_gamma   90.00
#
_symmetry.space_group_name_H-M   'P 1'
#
loop_
_entity.id
_entity.type
_entity.pdbx_description
1 polymer ?
#
loop_
_entity_poly.entity_id
_entity_poly.type
_entity_poly.pdbx_seq_one_letter_code
_entity_poly.pdbx_strand_id
1 'polypeptide(L)'
;MEDVDELIGHLAASTRLTPAEAGRVVAEVLEFFGETADAYVVRRHAQLQGRQLGNPAIFDRIATEVRQRRFAAQPMSTRQIRRLVYG
;
A
#
# COMPACT_ATOMS: atom_id res chain seq x y z
N MET A 1 -1.51 -11.60 13.20
CA MET A 1 -2.62 -11.29 12.27
C MET A 1 -2.85 -12.52 11.40
N GLU A 2 -4.07 -13.08 11.41
CA GLU A 2 -4.38 -14.36 10.77
C GLU A 2 -4.05 -14.38 9.28
N ASP A 3 -4.44 -13.34 8.55
CA ASP A 3 -4.20 -13.26 7.10
C ASP A 3 -2.71 -13.28 6.75
N VAL A 4 -1.90 -12.61 7.57
CA VAL A 4 -0.45 -12.57 7.38
C VAL A 4 0.17 -13.93 7.68
N ASP A 5 -0.29 -14.61 8.73
CA ASP A 5 0.20 -15.94 9.09
C ASP A 5 -0.15 -16.97 8.01
N GLU A 6 -1.34 -16.90 7.43
CA GLU A 6 -1.74 -17.73 6.30
C GLU A 6 -0.86 -17.50 5.07
N LEU A 7 -0.58 -16.24 4.77
CA LEU A 7 0.28 -15.88 3.64
C LEU A 7 1.71 -16.41 3.87
N ILE A 8 2.26 -16.25 5.06
CA ILE A 8 3.59 -16.76 5.39
C ILE A 8 3.64 -18.28 5.22
N GLY A 9 2.64 -18.99 5.71
CA GLY A 9 2.55 -20.44 5.55
C GLY A 9 2.46 -20.86 4.08
N HIS A 10 1.66 -20.15 3.29
CA HIS A 10 1.54 -20.39 1.85
C HIS A 10 2.88 -20.17 1.14
N LEU A 11 3.58 -19.09 1.43
CA LEU A 11 4.86 -18.79 0.82
C LEU A 11 5.93 -19.82 1.18
N ALA A 12 5.97 -20.26 2.43
CA ALA A 12 6.90 -21.29 2.86
C ALA A 12 6.62 -22.63 2.17
N ALA A 13 5.35 -22.94 1.88
CA ALA A 13 4.96 -24.17 1.20
C ALA A 13 5.21 -24.11 -0.31
N SER A 14 5.06 -22.93 -0.93
CA SER A 14 5.12 -22.77 -2.40
C SER A 14 6.46 -22.27 -2.92
N THR A 15 7.39 -21.92 -2.05
CA THR A 15 8.72 -21.43 -2.39
C THR A 15 9.79 -22.18 -1.60
N ARG A 16 11.06 -21.86 -1.81
CA ARG A 16 12.16 -22.41 -1.02
C ARG A 16 12.44 -21.63 0.26
N LEU A 17 11.63 -20.62 0.56
CA LEU A 17 11.80 -19.83 1.76
C LEU A 17 11.39 -20.62 3.00
N THR A 18 12.18 -20.48 4.08
CA THR A 18 11.73 -20.96 5.40
C THR A 18 10.63 -20.07 5.90
N PRO A 19 9.81 -20.50 6.88
CA PRO A 19 8.80 -19.63 7.49
C PRO A 19 9.37 -18.31 8.02
N ALA A 20 10.57 -18.33 8.62
CA ALA A 20 11.22 -17.12 9.12
C ALA A 20 11.61 -16.17 7.98
N GLU A 21 12.15 -16.70 6.88
CA GLU A 21 12.49 -15.90 5.70
C GLU A 21 11.24 -15.33 5.04
N ALA A 22 10.20 -16.15 4.88
CA ALA A 22 8.92 -15.70 4.32
C ALA A 22 8.30 -14.58 5.18
N GLY A 23 8.37 -14.70 6.49
CA GLY A 23 7.89 -13.66 7.42
C GLY A 23 8.62 -12.34 7.23
N ARG A 24 9.95 -12.37 7.06
CA ARG A 24 10.73 -11.15 6.81
C ARG A 24 10.37 -10.50 5.47
N VAL A 25 10.22 -11.28 4.42
CA VAL A 25 9.83 -10.78 3.10
C VAL A 25 8.45 -10.12 3.17
N VAL A 26 7.49 -10.78 3.81
CA VAL A 26 6.14 -10.23 3.98
C VAL A 26 6.18 -8.90 4.76
N ALA A 27 6.96 -8.84 5.84
CA ALA A 27 7.08 -7.62 6.64
C ALA A 27 7.65 -6.46 5.81
N GLU A 28 8.66 -6.71 5.00
CA GLU A 28 9.26 -5.69 4.13
C GLU A 28 8.28 -5.20 3.06
N VAL A 29 7.51 -6.11 2.46
CA VAL A 29 6.49 -5.75 1.46
C VAL A 29 5.37 -4.92 2.10
N LEU A 30 4.90 -5.31 3.28
CA LEU A 30 3.88 -4.56 4.00
C LEU A 30 4.36 -3.17 4.40
N GLU A 31 5.61 -3.04 4.82
CA GLU A 31 6.21 -1.75 5.14
C GLU A 31 6.28 -0.86 3.90
N PHE A 32 6.70 -1.42 2.77
CA PHE A 32 6.78 -0.68 1.50
C PHE A 32 5.42 -0.14 1.07
N PHE A 33 4.34 -0.90 1.23
CA PHE A 33 2.98 -0.51 0.87
C PHE A 33 2.15 0.00 2.06
N GLY A 34 2.78 0.30 3.19
CA GLY A 34 2.10 0.74 4.40
C GLY A 34 1.60 2.19 4.38
N GLU A 35 1.87 2.91 3.32
CA GLU A 35 1.47 4.30 3.14
C GLU A 35 0.04 4.36 2.56
N THR A 36 -0.78 5.32 3.05
CA THR A 36 -2.08 5.58 2.45
C THR A 36 -1.93 6.34 1.13
N ALA A 37 -2.97 6.32 0.29
CA ALA A 37 -2.95 7.06 -0.96
C ALA A 37 -2.76 8.57 -0.73
N ASP A 38 -3.43 9.13 0.28
CA ASP A 38 -3.32 10.55 0.61
C ASP A 38 -1.90 10.93 1.01
N ALA A 39 -1.28 10.15 1.89
CA ALA A 39 0.09 10.37 2.32
C ALA A 39 1.08 10.27 1.15
N TYR A 40 0.88 9.29 0.27
CA TYR A 40 1.68 9.12 -0.94
C TYR A 40 1.62 10.36 -1.83
N VAL A 41 0.41 10.86 -2.09
CA VAL A 41 0.22 12.06 -2.94
C VAL A 41 1.02 13.26 -2.40
N VAL A 42 0.89 13.51 -1.11
CA VAL A 42 1.59 14.65 -0.47
C VAL A 42 3.12 14.48 -0.57
N ARG A 43 3.61 13.30 -0.22
CA ARG A 43 5.05 13.01 -0.25
C ARG A 43 5.59 13.09 -1.68
N ARG A 44 4.88 12.49 -2.63
CA ARG A 44 5.32 12.43 -4.02
C ARG A 44 5.33 13.80 -4.67
N HIS A 45 4.33 14.63 -4.36
CA HIS A 45 4.28 16.02 -4.83
C HIS A 45 5.53 16.79 -4.41
N ALA A 46 5.92 16.69 -3.13
CA ALA A 46 7.13 17.34 -2.64
C ALA A 46 8.40 16.87 -3.37
N GLN A 47 8.50 15.55 -3.62
CA GLN A 47 9.64 14.99 -4.35
C GLN A 47 9.72 15.51 -5.79
N LEU A 48 8.59 15.58 -6.47
CA LEU A 48 8.54 16.02 -7.87
C LEU A 48 8.75 17.53 -8.00
N GLN A 49 8.30 18.32 -7.02
CA GLN A 49 8.63 19.75 -6.98
C GLN A 49 10.15 19.97 -6.91
N GLY A 50 10.86 19.16 -6.14
CA GLY A 50 12.31 19.21 -6.04
C GLY A 50 13.02 18.94 -7.38
N ARG A 51 12.33 18.36 -8.35
CA ARG A 51 12.84 18.10 -9.69
C ARG A 51 12.44 19.18 -10.72
N GLN A 52 11.95 20.31 -10.25
CA GLN A 52 11.59 21.47 -11.09
C GLN A 52 10.49 21.19 -12.13
N LEU A 53 9.58 20.26 -11.82
CA LEU A 53 8.42 20.01 -12.65
C LEU A 53 7.29 21.00 -12.28
N GLY A 54 6.54 21.46 -13.28
CA GLY A 54 5.35 22.28 -13.05
C GLY A 54 4.19 21.46 -12.48
N ASN A 55 3.28 22.11 -11.73
CA ASN A 55 2.16 21.45 -11.08
C ASN A 55 1.28 20.59 -12.01
N PRO A 56 0.89 21.03 -13.23
CA PRO A 56 0.09 20.16 -14.10
C PRO A 56 0.77 18.84 -14.43
N ALA A 57 2.07 18.86 -14.72
CA ALA A 57 2.84 17.64 -15.00
C ALA A 57 2.95 16.76 -13.75
N ILE A 58 3.14 17.36 -12.57
CA ILE A 58 3.21 16.64 -11.30
C ILE A 58 1.89 15.93 -11.04
N PHE A 59 0.75 16.62 -11.17
CA PHE A 59 -0.56 16.04 -10.87
C PHE A 59 -0.90 14.90 -11.84
N ASP A 60 -0.60 15.04 -13.12
CA ASP A 60 -0.83 13.99 -14.11
C ASP A 60 0.00 12.74 -13.79
N ARG A 61 1.25 12.94 -13.42
CA ARG A 61 2.14 11.83 -13.05
C ARG A 61 1.66 11.12 -11.81
N ILE A 62 1.29 11.86 -10.76
CA ILE A 62 0.78 11.28 -9.52
C ILE A 62 -0.52 10.51 -9.78
N ALA A 63 -1.43 11.07 -10.58
CA ALA A 63 -2.68 10.39 -10.93
C ALA A 63 -2.43 9.03 -11.59
N THR A 64 -1.44 8.94 -12.46
CA THR A 64 -1.04 7.69 -13.09
C THR A 64 -0.45 6.71 -12.07
N GLU A 65 0.46 7.19 -11.22
CA GLU A 65 1.11 6.36 -10.20
C GLU A 65 0.10 5.81 -9.20
N VAL A 66 -0.86 6.61 -8.75
CA VAL A 66 -1.89 6.21 -7.79
C VAL A 66 -2.75 5.06 -8.33
N ARG A 67 -3.03 5.05 -9.63
CA ARG A 67 -3.82 3.95 -10.23
C ARG A 67 -3.06 2.62 -10.28
N GLN A 68 -1.75 2.64 -10.22
CA GLN A 68 -0.91 1.46 -10.38
C GLN A 68 -0.34 0.92 -9.06
N ARG A 69 -0.31 1.73 -8.01
CA ARG A 69 0.31 1.38 -6.75
C ARG A 69 -0.70 0.82 -5.75
N ARG A 70 -0.25 -0.08 -4.90
CA ARG A 70 -1.00 -0.57 -3.73
C ARG A 70 -0.81 0.37 -2.55
N PHE A 71 -1.87 0.57 -1.77
CA PHE A 71 -1.86 1.45 -0.59
C PHE A 71 -2.49 0.77 0.60
N ALA A 72 -2.11 1.24 1.80
CA ALA A 72 -2.80 0.87 3.02
C ALA A 72 -4.22 1.45 3.00
N ALA A 73 -5.17 0.69 3.52
CA ALA A 73 -6.54 1.15 3.62
C ALA A 73 -6.66 2.28 4.66
N GLN A 74 -7.52 3.25 4.37
CA GLN A 74 -7.91 4.24 5.36
C GLN A 74 -8.77 3.57 6.44
N PRO A 75 -8.60 3.95 7.71
CA PRO A 75 -9.46 3.42 8.76
C PRO A 75 -10.93 3.71 8.46
N MET A 76 -11.79 2.71 8.66
CA MET A 76 -13.23 2.86 8.50
C MET A 76 -13.91 2.77 9.86
N SER A 77 -14.88 3.66 10.10
CA SER A 77 -15.76 3.54 11.25
C SER A 77 -16.76 2.39 11.04
N THR A 78 -17.33 1.90 12.12
CA THR A 78 -18.41 0.91 12.07
C THR A 78 -19.57 1.40 11.22
N ARG A 79 -19.90 2.69 11.31
CA ARG A 79 -20.95 3.32 10.54
C ARG A 79 -20.67 3.25 9.03
N GLN A 80 -19.44 3.54 8.62
CA GLN A 80 -19.04 3.44 7.21
C GLN A 80 -19.12 2.00 6.70
N ILE A 81 -18.67 1.05 7.49
CA ILE A 81 -18.73 -0.38 7.15
C ILE A 81 -20.19 -0.81 6.98
N ARG A 82 -21.07 -0.41 7.91
CA ARG A 82 -22.49 -0.75 7.84
C ARG A 82 -23.13 -0.18 6.59
N ARG A 83 -22.78 1.04 6.20
CA ARG A 83 -23.27 1.67 4.98
C ARG A 83 -22.87 0.89 3.73
N LEU A 84 -21.64 0.41 3.68
CA LEU A 84 -21.16 -0.38 2.54
C LEU A 84 -21.91 -1.71 2.40
N VAL A 85 -22.25 -2.35 3.52
CA VAL A 85 -22.93 -3.65 3.53
C VAL A 85 -24.43 -3.50 3.20
N TYR A 86 -25.09 -2.50 3.76
CA TYR A 86 -26.55 -2.35 3.67
C TYR A 86 -27.01 -1.22 2.73
N GLY A 87 -26.12 -0.44 2.23
CA GLY A 87 -26.43 0.67 1.29
C GLY A 87 -26.69 2.01 1.97
#